data_306861667a8cd90ca662bc3286d676e8
#
_entry.id   306861667a8cd90ca662bc3286d676e8
#
_cell.length_a   1.000
_cell.length_b   1.000
_cell.length_c   1.000
_cell.angle_alpha   90.00
_cell.angle_beta   90.00
_cell.angle_gamma   90.00
#
_symmetry.space_group_name_H-M   'P 1'
#
loop_
_entity.id
_entity.type
_entity.pdbx_description
1 polymer ?
#
loop_
_entity_poly.entity_id
_entity_poly.type
_entity_poly.pdbx_seq_one_letter_code
_entity_poly.pdbx_strand_id
1 'polypeptide(L)'
;IMGGGQEITTTIETIEFTTDKLDSMLFEIPPGYREAKTENELQDEMGLKDIINAAKQSNINIPAIANSETKKPGIIRIGVFAPTGDDQVKADMLQLRMTGSLTGGKVEAISVSSEEEAKKYNCDYTLSTVFTKIKSASKLGGLIKAVKNADPNAASSFNIQASLTLKSMSDGSIKTKPEVDGKYDGKVDDAAGKALDDGCRDVLKGLR
;
A
#
# COMPACT_ATOMS: atom_id res chain seq x y z
N ILE A 1 -45.18 -16.72 -7.48
CA ILE A 1 -44.47 -17.93 -7.93
C ILE A 1 -43.09 -17.93 -7.29
N MET A 2 -42.97 -18.82 -6.39
CA MET A 2 -41.94 -19.37 -5.55
C MET A 2 -40.47 -19.16 -6.00
N GLY A 3 -39.71 -18.47 -5.19
CA GLY A 3 -38.24 -18.48 -5.24
C GLY A 3 -37.75 -19.71 -4.47
N GLY A 4 -37.12 -20.66 -5.16
CA GLY A 4 -36.45 -21.79 -4.55
C GLY A 4 -35.20 -21.34 -3.84
N GLY A 5 -35.19 -21.35 -2.51
CA GLY A 5 -33.99 -21.24 -1.72
C GLY A 5 -33.18 -22.50 -1.90
N GLN A 6 -31.93 -22.39 -2.34
CA GLN A 6 -30.99 -23.51 -2.29
C GLN A 6 -30.59 -23.75 -0.82
N GLU A 7 -30.97 -24.90 -0.32
CA GLU A 7 -30.53 -25.38 0.98
C GLU A 7 -29.14 -25.99 0.80
N ILE A 8 -28.16 -25.36 1.48
CA ILE A 8 -26.77 -25.88 1.50
C ILE A 8 -26.64 -26.76 2.74
N THR A 9 -26.56 -28.06 2.53
CA THR A 9 -26.29 -29.02 3.60
C THR A 9 -24.78 -29.33 3.63
N THR A 10 -24.14 -29.04 4.76
CA THR A 10 -22.74 -29.39 4.99
C THR A 10 -22.70 -30.61 5.93
N THR A 11 -22.16 -31.71 5.47
CA THR A 11 -21.92 -32.91 6.28
C THR A 11 -20.45 -32.93 6.69
N ILE A 12 -20.18 -32.97 7.99
CA ILE A 12 -18.84 -33.15 8.56
C ILE A 12 -18.78 -34.56 9.11
N GLU A 13 -17.88 -35.38 8.57
CA GLU A 13 -17.64 -36.75 9.02
C GLU A 13 -16.25 -36.82 9.65
N THR A 14 -16.19 -37.35 10.88
CA THR A 14 -14.91 -37.63 11.55
C THR A 14 -14.45 -39.03 11.13
N ILE A 15 -13.40 -39.10 10.34
CA ILE A 15 -12.90 -40.35 9.75
C ILE A 15 -12.01 -41.11 10.74
N GLU A 16 -11.31 -40.38 11.60
CA GLU A 16 -10.41 -40.97 12.58
C GLU A 16 -10.39 -40.17 13.89
N PHE A 17 -10.42 -40.87 14.99
CA PHE A 17 -10.26 -40.31 16.33
C PHE A 17 -9.30 -41.18 17.13
N THR A 18 -8.18 -40.62 17.59
CA THR A 18 -7.24 -41.32 18.46
C THR A 18 -7.13 -40.65 19.85
N THR A 19 -6.94 -41.47 20.87
CA THR A 19 -6.69 -41.03 22.24
C THR A 19 -5.20 -41.09 22.61
N ASP A 20 -4.33 -41.31 21.60
CA ASP A 20 -2.90 -41.34 21.80
C ASP A 20 -2.37 -40.01 22.34
N LYS A 21 -1.34 -40.08 23.15
CA LYS A 21 -0.66 -38.85 23.62
C LYS A 21 -0.02 -38.16 22.42
N LEU A 22 -0.46 -36.93 22.17
CA LEU A 22 0.21 -36.10 21.19
C LEU A 22 1.62 -35.74 21.68
N ASP A 23 2.56 -35.65 20.75
CA ASP A 23 3.92 -35.20 21.01
C ASP A 23 3.89 -33.75 21.52
N SER A 24 4.57 -33.48 22.64
CA SER A 24 4.66 -32.15 23.21
C SER A 24 5.26 -31.12 22.23
N MET A 25 6.11 -31.57 21.32
CA MET A 25 6.69 -30.72 20.28
C MET A 25 5.64 -30.10 19.32
N LEU A 26 4.45 -30.72 19.20
CA LEU A 26 3.36 -30.16 18.40
C LEU A 26 2.76 -28.88 19.01
N PHE A 27 3.01 -28.63 20.29
CA PHE A 27 2.53 -27.47 21.05
C PHE A 27 3.64 -26.47 21.38
N GLU A 28 4.86 -26.76 20.96
CA GLU A 28 5.98 -25.85 21.14
C GLU A 28 5.96 -24.77 20.04
N ILE A 29 6.19 -23.53 20.43
CA ILE A 29 6.32 -22.42 19.49
C ILE A 29 7.63 -22.62 18.71
N PRO A 30 7.61 -22.72 17.36
CA PRO A 30 8.83 -22.90 16.59
C PRO A 30 9.84 -21.78 16.87
N PRO A 31 11.16 -22.09 16.86
CA PRO A 31 12.18 -21.08 17.06
C PRO A 31 12.07 -19.97 16.01
N GLY A 32 12.05 -18.72 16.45
CA GLY A 32 11.87 -17.54 15.59
C GLY A 32 10.49 -16.90 15.68
N TYR A 33 9.53 -17.57 16.33
CA TYR A 33 8.25 -16.93 16.67
C TYR A 33 8.36 -16.18 17.99
N ARG A 34 7.69 -15.05 18.09
CA ARG A 34 7.53 -14.29 19.35
C ARG A 34 6.06 -13.97 19.57
N GLU A 35 5.71 -13.80 20.83
CA GLU A 35 4.36 -13.42 21.22
C GLU A 35 4.10 -11.95 20.86
N ALA A 36 3.07 -11.67 20.07
CA ALA A 36 2.59 -10.32 19.82
C ALA A 36 1.73 -9.85 21.00
N LYS A 37 2.06 -8.72 21.59
CA LYS A 37 1.35 -8.18 22.77
C LYS A 37 0.12 -7.36 22.38
N THR A 38 0.03 -6.90 21.13
CA THR A 38 -1.08 -6.11 20.62
C THR A 38 -1.39 -6.49 19.18
N GLU A 39 -2.63 -6.23 18.74
CA GLU A 39 -3.06 -6.45 17.36
C GLU A 39 -2.27 -5.60 16.37
N ASN A 40 -1.88 -4.37 16.76
CA ASN A 40 -1.02 -3.51 15.96
C ASN A 40 0.40 -4.10 15.80
N GLU A 41 0.92 -4.77 16.81
CA GLU A 41 2.21 -5.47 16.76
C GLU A 41 2.15 -6.67 15.80
N LEU A 42 1.02 -7.38 15.77
CA LEU A 42 0.77 -8.47 14.84
C LEU A 42 0.64 -7.97 13.39
N GLN A 43 -0.01 -6.84 13.19
CA GLN A 43 -0.15 -6.22 11.84
C GLN A 43 1.18 -5.63 11.35
N ASP A 44 2.00 -5.08 12.24
CA ASP A 44 3.30 -4.48 11.88
C ASP A 44 4.33 -5.55 11.50
N GLU A 45 4.27 -6.72 12.12
CA GLU A 45 5.18 -7.83 11.82
C GLU A 45 4.81 -8.66 10.60
N MET A 46 3.55 -8.79 10.28
CA MET A 46 3.08 -9.47 9.06
C MET A 46 3.18 -8.59 7.81
N GLY A 47 3.34 -7.27 7.97
CA GLY A 47 3.23 -6.34 6.85
C GLY A 47 4.55 -6.00 6.17
N LEU A 48 5.35 -5.15 6.79
CA LEU A 48 6.45 -4.48 6.08
C LEU A 48 7.84 -4.96 6.47
N LYS A 49 8.10 -5.18 7.76
CA LYS A 49 9.45 -5.53 8.23
C LYS A 49 9.89 -6.90 7.74
N ASP A 50 8.98 -7.86 7.72
CA ASP A 50 9.30 -9.22 7.27
C ASP A 50 9.38 -9.31 5.75
N ILE A 51 8.55 -8.57 5.02
CA ILE A 51 8.68 -8.43 3.57
C ILE A 51 10.03 -7.75 3.23
N ILE A 52 10.41 -6.72 3.96
CA ILE A 52 11.69 -6.02 3.78
C ILE A 52 12.87 -6.94 4.14
N ASN A 53 12.77 -7.73 5.21
CA ASN A 53 13.82 -8.64 5.63
C ASN A 53 13.91 -9.87 4.72
N ALA A 54 12.79 -10.45 4.31
CA ALA A 54 12.74 -11.55 3.36
C ALA A 54 13.29 -11.14 1.98
N ALA A 55 13.02 -9.93 1.54
CA ALA A 55 13.54 -9.41 0.30
C ALA A 55 15.02 -9.05 0.37
N LYS A 56 15.52 -8.60 1.53
CA LYS A 56 16.98 -8.46 1.76
C LYS A 56 17.71 -9.81 1.71
N GLN A 57 17.07 -10.89 2.19
CA GLN A 57 17.64 -12.25 2.16
C GLN A 57 17.56 -12.90 0.78
N SER A 58 16.57 -12.59 -0.02
CA SER A 58 16.35 -13.20 -1.33
C SER A 58 17.00 -12.47 -2.52
N ASN A 59 17.82 -11.45 -2.27
CA ASN A 59 18.47 -10.65 -3.32
C ASN A 59 17.46 -10.07 -4.35
N ILE A 60 16.19 -10.07 -4.01
CA ILE A 60 15.16 -9.37 -4.77
C ILE A 60 15.46 -7.89 -4.55
N ASN A 61 15.76 -7.19 -5.63
CA ASN A 61 15.99 -5.76 -5.65
C ASN A 61 14.67 -5.05 -5.29
N ILE A 62 14.30 -5.10 -3.99
CA ILE A 62 13.40 -4.07 -3.51
C ILE A 62 14.18 -2.80 -3.75
N PRO A 63 13.60 -1.78 -4.43
CA PRO A 63 14.27 -0.50 -4.53
C PRO A 63 14.69 -0.18 -3.11
N ALA A 64 15.98 -0.20 -2.87
CA ALA A 64 16.56 -0.09 -1.55
C ALA A 64 15.83 1.07 -0.90
N ILE A 65 15.21 0.83 0.27
CA ILE A 65 15.03 1.94 1.19
C ILE A 65 16.43 2.47 1.29
N ALA A 66 16.72 3.48 0.50
CA ALA A 66 18.07 3.97 0.33
C ALA A 66 18.42 4.70 1.63
N ASN A 67 18.81 3.91 2.65
CA ASN A 67 19.49 4.40 3.84
C ASN A 67 20.90 4.92 3.47
N SER A 68 21.17 5.07 2.19
CA SER A 68 22.38 5.67 1.69
C SER A 68 22.23 7.18 1.74
N GLU A 69 22.78 7.81 2.75
CA GLU A 69 22.97 9.27 2.80
C GLU A 69 23.68 9.78 1.55
N THR A 70 24.40 8.92 0.86
CA THR A 70 25.21 9.25 -0.31
C THR A 70 24.45 9.01 -1.60
N LYS A 71 24.01 10.08 -2.24
CA LYS A 71 23.38 10.05 -3.56
C LYS A 71 24.42 9.75 -4.65
N LYS A 72 24.08 8.85 -5.59
CA LYS A 72 24.96 8.58 -6.74
C LYS A 72 24.96 9.76 -7.74
N PRO A 73 26.10 10.12 -8.34
CA PRO A 73 26.16 11.16 -9.36
C PRO A 73 25.22 10.86 -10.55
N GLY A 74 24.50 11.87 -11.02
CA GLY A 74 23.61 11.76 -12.18
C GLY A 74 22.27 11.07 -11.90
N ILE A 75 21.97 10.74 -10.64
CA ILE A 75 20.66 10.24 -10.21
C ILE A 75 19.82 11.42 -9.69
N ILE A 76 18.58 11.47 -10.10
CA ILE A 76 17.55 12.35 -9.52
C ILE A 76 16.95 11.62 -8.34
N ARG A 77 17.01 12.21 -7.16
CA ARG A 77 16.40 11.61 -5.95
C ARG A 77 15.13 12.37 -5.56
N ILE A 78 14.05 11.61 -5.36
CA ILE A 78 12.73 12.14 -4.96
C ILE A 78 12.38 11.64 -3.57
N GLY A 79 12.18 12.55 -2.63
CA GLY A 79 11.59 12.26 -1.32
C GLY A 79 10.06 12.17 -1.44
N VAL A 80 9.49 11.02 -1.15
CA VAL A 80 8.05 10.76 -1.28
C VAL A 80 7.42 10.84 0.12
N PHE A 81 6.46 11.74 0.30
CA PHE A 81 5.66 11.80 1.52
C PHE A 81 4.52 10.78 1.49
N ALA A 82 4.08 10.36 2.67
CA ALA A 82 2.85 9.58 2.80
C ALA A 82 1.66 10.38 2.25
N PRO A 83 0.79 9.77 1.42
CA PRO A 83 -0.42 10.43 0.93
C PRO A 83 -1.34 10.87 2.06
N THR A 84 -2.06 11.96 1.85
CA THR A 84 -3.00 12.53 2.82
C THR A 84 -4.38 12.74 2.19
N GLY A 85 -5.36 13.16 2.99
CA GLY A 85 -6.69 13.56 2.52
C GLY A 85 -7.79 12.51 2.63
N ASP A 86 -7.46 11.26 2.92
CA ASP A 86 -8.46 10.20 3.18
C ASP A 86 -7.89 9.17 4.15
N ASP A 87 -8.69 8.79 5.14
CA ASP A 87 -8.34 7.82 6.19
C ASP A 87 -8.77 6.38 5.89
N GLN A 88 -9.48 6.16 4.78
CA GLN A 88 -9.89 4.83 4.34
C GLN A 88 -8.73 4.03 3.74
N VAL A 89 -7.61 4.67 3.43
CA VAL A 89 -6.44 4.06 2.78
C VAL A 89 -5.25 4.02 3.73
N LYS A 90 -4.43 2.99 3.55
CA LYS A 90 -3.19 2.82 4.30
C LYS A 90 -2.07 3.67 3.69
N ALA A 91 -1.90 4.88 4.21
CA ALA A 91 -0.98 5.88 3.67
C ALA A 91 0.47 5.36 3.54
N ASP A 92 0.97 4.62 4.54
CA ASP A 92 2.34 4.09 4.53
C ASP A 92 2.55 3.05 3.41
N MET A 93 1.55 2.19 3.18
CA MET A 93 1.59 1.21 2.09
C MET A 93 1.58 1.89 0.72
N LEU A 94 0.78 2.94 0.58
CA LEU A 94 0.71 3.72 -0.65
C LEU A 94 2.00 4.52 -0.88
N GLN A 95 2.61 5.08 0.17
CA GLN A 95 3.92 5.73 0.10
C GLN A 95 4.98 4.77 -0.45
N LEU A 96 5.06 3.56 0.10
CA LEU A 96 5.98 2.54 -0.36
C LEU A 96 5.73 2.16 -1.83
N ARG A 97 4.47 2.00 -2.23
CA ARG A 97 4.10 1.71 -3.61
C ARG A 97 4.52 2.82 -4.56
N MET A 98 4.27 4.08 -4.21
CA MET A 98 4.72 5.25 -5.00
C MET A 98 6.24 5.29 -5.13
N THR A 99 6.97 5.02 -4.05
CA THR A 99 8.43 4.93 -4.05
C THR A 99 8.91 3.88 -5.05
N GLY A 100 8.28 2.71 -5.08
CA GLY A 100 8.57 1.66 -6.07
C GLY A 100 8.25 2.09 -7.50
N SER A 101 7.07 2.70 -7.73
CA SER A 101 6.62 3.14 -9.06
C SER A 101 7.47 4.27 -9.66
N LEU A 102 8.09 5.10 -8.82
CA LEU A 102 8.95 6.20 -9.25
C LEU A 102 10.41 5.78 -9.47
N THR A 103 10.85 4.69 -8.82
CA THR A 103 12.24 4.25 -8.90
C THR A 103 12.52 3.52 -10.20
N GLY A 104 13.49 4.00 -10.96
CA GLY A 104 13.95 3.37 -12.18
C GLY A 104 14.78 4.30 -13.07
N GLY A 105 15.63 3.73 -13.90
CA GLY A 105 16.52 4.50 -14.79
C GLY A 105 17.45 5.44 -14.02
N LYS A 106 17.26 6.76 -14.16
CA LYS A 106 18.01 7.79 -13.46
C LYS A 106 17.28 8.38 -12.25
N VAL A 107 16.14 7.80 -11.86
CA VAL A 107 15.34 8.27 -10.73
C VAL A 107 15.42 7.26 -9.59
N GLU A 108 15.69 7.76 -8.41
CA GLU A 108 15.64 7.04 -7.14
C GLU A 108 14.63 7.74 -6.24
N ALA A 109 13.61 7.00 -5.81
CA ALA A 109 12.63 7.52 -4.87
C ALA A 109 12.85 6.90 -3.49
N ILE A 110 12.67 7.70 -2.44
CA ILE A 110 12.79 7.28 -1.04
C ILE A 110 11.61 7.80 -0.24
N SER A 111 11.14 7.00 0.71
CA SER A 111 10.11 7.43 1.65
C SER A 111 10.71 8.41 2.67
N VAL A 112 10.05 9.53 2.87
CA VAL A 112 10.45 10.56 3.85
C VAL A 112 9.25 11.03 4.66
N SER A 113 9.50 11.43 5.90
CA SER A 113 8.48 11.94 6.81
C SER A 113 8.45 13.47 6.88
N SER A 114 9.55 14.13 6.48
CA SER A 114 9.67 15.59 6.54
C SER A 114 10.61 16.15 5.44
N GLU A 115 10.54 17.48 5.22
CA GLU A 115 11.47 18.16 4.30
C GLU A 115 12.92 18.12 4.83
N GLU A 116 13.12 18.11 6.16
CA GLU A 116 14.43 17.97 6.79
C GLU A 116 15.05 16.63 6.47
N GLU A 117 14.25 15.56 6.51
CA GLU A 117 14.69 14.23 6.14
C GLU A 117 15.03 14.15 4.65
N ALA A 118 14.20 14.76 3.80
CA ALA A 118 14.48 14.85 2.37
C ALA A 118 15.81 15.60 2.09
N LYS A 119 16.11 16.67 2.83
CA LYS A 119 17.40 17.38 2.77
C LYS A 119 18.56 16.50 3.22
N LYS A 120 18.40 15.78 4.34
CA LYS A 120 19.41 14.85 4.86
C LYS A 120 19.80 13.80 3.83
N TYR A 121 18.83 13.30 3.07
CA TYR A 121 19.05 12.31 2.01
C TYR A 121 19.42 12.92 0.65
N ASN A 122 19.70 14.22 0.57
CA ASN A 122 20.06 14.94 -0.66
C ASN A 122 19.02 14.72 -1.79
N CYS A 123 17.74 14.83 -1.47
CA CYS A 123 16.68 14.80 -2.47
C CYS A 123 16.72 16.05 -3.34
N ASP A 124 16.52 15.89 -4.65
CA ASP A 124 16.36 17.01 -5.59
C ASP A 124 14.94 17.55 -5.58
N TYR A 125 13.99 16.64 -5.32
CA TYR A 125 12.57 16.94 -5.29
C TYR A 125 11.89 16.27 -4.10
N THR A 126 10.75 16.84 -3.69
CA THR A 126 9.78 16.16 -2.82
C THR A 126 8.48 15.96 -3.58
N LEU A 127 7.83 14.82 -3.35
CA LEU A 127 6.51 14.52 -3.87
C LEU A 127 5.51 14.43 -2.73
N SER A 128 4.52 15.31 -2.75
CA SER A 128 3.35 15.26 -1.89
C SER A 128 2.11 14.83 -2.67
N THR A 129 1.23 14.05 -2.03
CA THR A 129 0.01 13.55 -2.62
C THR A 129 -1.17 13.82 -1.69
N VAL A 130 -2.25 14.33 -2.27
CA VAL A 130 -3.50 14.59 -1.55
C VAL A 130 -4.65 13.93 -2.28
N PHE A 131 -5.36 13.02 -1.62
CA PHE A 131 -6.64 12.53 -2.12
C PHE A 131 -7.71 13.60 -1.88
N THR A 132 -8.39 13.98 -2.93
CA THR A 132 -9.52 14.93 -2.86
C THR A 132 -10.85 14.20 -2.87
N LYS A 133 -10.87 12.92 -3.32
CA LYS A 133 -12.06 12.09 -3.35
C LYS A 133 -11.71 10.62 -3.44
N ILE A 134 -12.29 9.83 -2.55
CA ILE A 134 -12.35 8.37 -2.65
C ILE A 134 -13.81 7.97 -2.42
N LYS A 135 -14.51 7.52 -3.45
CA LYS A 135 -15.92 7.12 -3.35
C LYS A 135 -16.15 5.79 -4.05
N SER A 136 -16.83 4.86 -3.37
CA SER A 136 -17.28 3.63 -4.00
C SER A 136 -18.15 3.93 -5.21
N ALA A 137 -17.81 3.33 -6.34
CA ALA A 137 -18.55 3.43 -7.60
C ALA A 137 -19.42 2.19 -7.79
N SER A 138 -20.25 1.84 -6.81
CA SER A 138 -21.12 0.67 -6.93
C SER A 138 -22.13 0.86 -8.07
N LYS A 139 -22.25 -0.16 -8.92
CA LYS A 139 -23.24 -0.19 -10.03
C LYS A 139 -24.70 -0.22 -9.52
N LEU A 140 -24.89 -0.35 -8.22
CA LEU A 140 -26.19 -0.42 -7.56
C LEU A 140 -26.48 0.89 -6.81
N GLY A 141 -26.54 1.98 -7.52
CA GLY A 141 -26.77 3.34 -7.02
C GLY A 141 -28.10 3.61 -6.31
N GLY A 142 -28.65 2.65 -5.59
CA GLY A 142 -29.91 2.86 -4.87
C GLY A 142 -30.19 1.85 -3.76
N LEU A 143 -29.59 0.68 -3.74
CA LEU A 143 -30.00 -0.40 -2.81
C LEU A 143 -29.04 -0.63 -1.63
N ILE A 144 -27.85 0.00 -1.61
CA ILE A 144 -26.83 -0.26 -0.56
C ILE A 144 -27.12 0.50 0.76
N LYS A 145 -28.10 1.38 0.81
CA LYS A 145 -28.55 1.95 2.10
C LYS A 145 -29.16 0.93 3.07
N ALA A 146 -29.45 -0.29 2.61
CA ALA A 146 -30.12 -1.34 3.40
C ALA A 146 -29.14 -2.40 4.00
N VAL A 147 -27.89 -2.44 3.63
CA VAL A 147 -26.96 -3.45 4.16
C VAL A 147 -25.93 -2.77 5.06
N LYS A 148 -26.26 -2.65 6.33
CA LYS A 148 -25.38 -2.14 7.40
C LYS A 148 -24.12 -3.01 7.64
N ASN A 149 -23.96 -4.11 6.91
CA ASN A 149 -22.88 -5.09 7.06
C ASN A 149 -22.20 -5.45 5.72
N ALA A 150 -22.19 -4.55 4.74
CA ALA A 150 -21.40 -4.78 3.54
C ALA A 150 -19.92 -4.77 3.93
N ASP A 151 -19.24 -5.90 3.70
CA ASP A 151 -17.79 -6.02 3.91
C ASP A 151 -17.09 -4.92 3.09
N PRO A 152 -16.40 -3.96 3.72
CA PRO A 152 -15.67 -2.91 3.02
C PRO A 152 -14.54 -3.48 2.13
N ASN A 153 -14.21 -4.75 2.31
CA ASN A 153 -13.22 -5.49 1.52
C ASN A 153 -13.81 -6.24 0.32
N ALA A 154 -15.14 -6.20 0.11
CA ALA A 154 -15.73 -6.77 -1.10
C ALA A 154 -15.11 -6.09 -2.35
N ALA A 155 -14.75 -6.90 -3.36
CA ALA A 155 -14.23 -6.37 -4.61
C ALA A 155 -15.24 -5.39 -5.22
N SER A 156 -14.87 -4.13 -5.30
CA SER A 156 -15.73 -3.04 -5.79
C SER A 156 -14.91 -2.15 -6.73
N SER A 157 -15.50 -1.08 -7.18
CA SER A 157 -14.76 -0.05 -7.90
C SER A 157 -14.89 1.29 -7.17
N PHE A 158 -13.87 2.11 -7.27
CA PHE A 158 -13.81 3.41 -6.62
C PHE A 158 -13.54 4.51 -7.64
N ASN A 159 -14.24 5.64 -7.50
CA ASN A 159 -13.88 6.88 -8.18
C ASN A 159 -12.87 7.58 -7.27
N ILE A 160 -11.66 7.79 -7.80
CA ILE A 160 -10.53 8.36 -7.07
C ILE A 160 -10.07 9.62 -7.74
N GLN A 161 -9.95 10.68 -6.96
CA GLN A 161 -9.32 11.93 -7.36
C GLN A 161 -8.16 12.22 -6.42
N ALA A 162 -6.99 12.47 -6.98
CA ALA A 162 -5.78 12.81 -6.24
C ALA A 162 -4.95 13.84 -7.01
N SER A 163 -4.26 14.70 -6.27
CA SER A 163 -3.29 15.65 -6.81
C SER A 163 -1.91 15.29 -6.30
N LEU A 164 -0.95 15.12 -7.22
CA LEU A 164 0.44 14.86 -6.89
C LEU A 164 1.25 16.12 -7.20
N THR A 165 2.01 16.64 -6.24
CA THR A 165 2.81 17.85 -6.40
C THR A 165 4.28 17.53 -6.25
N LEU A 166 5.05 17.66 -7.33
CA LEU A 166 6.50 17.52 -7.33
C LEU A 166 7.14 18.90 -7.15
N LYS A 167 7.79 19.11 -6.02
CA LYS A 167 8.42 20.37 -5.63
C LYS A 167 9.93 20.24 -5.66
N SER A 168 10.62 21.20 -6.26
CA SER A 168 12.09 21.29 -6.26
C SER A 168 12.60 21.66 -4.86
N MET A 169 13.65 20.97 -4.40
CA MET A 169 14.29 21.25 -3.12
C MET A 169 15.27 22.42 -3.20
N SER A 170 15.71 22.81 -4.42
CA SER A 170 16.69 23.89 -4.60
C SER A 170 16.07 25.28 -4.48
N ASP A 171 14.87 25.47 -5.03
CA ASP A 171 14.21 26.77 -5.14
C ASP A 171 12.75 26.77 -4.67
N GLY A 172 12.22 25.61 -4.27
CA GLY A 172 10.84 25.45 -3.82
C GLY A 172 9.80 25.54 -4.93
N SER A 173 10.20 25.63 -6.20
CA SER A 173 9.26 25.70 -7.33
C SER A 173 8.54 24.37 -7.56
N ILE A 174 7.31 24.44 -8.08
CA ILE A 174 6.56 23.26 -8.49
C ILE A 174 7.04 22.86 -9.88
N LYS A 175 7.65 21.69 -10.01
CA LYS A 175 8.11 21.14 -11.28
C LYS A 175 6.96 20.57 -12.12
N THR A 176 6.06 19.82 -11.48
CA THR A 176 4.86 19.28 -12.11
C THR A 176 3.80 19.00 -11.05
N LYS A 177 2.53 19.06 -11.47
CA LYS A 177 1.38 18.81 -10.59
C LYS A 177 0.31 18.02 -11.35
N PRO A 178 0.54 16.72 -11.64
CA PRO A 178 -0.48 15.90 -12.26
C PRO A 178 -1.67 15.67 -11.30
N GLU A 179 -2.84 15.60 -11.91
CA GLU A 179 -4.09 15.22 -11.24
C GLU A 179 -4.58 13.89 -11.79
N VAL A 180 -4.98 13.03 -10.90
CA VAL A 180 -5.61 11.75 -11.22
C VAL A 180 -7.10 11.89 -10.96
N ASP A 181 -7.91 11.56 -11.96
CA ASP A 181 -9.37 11.44 -11.85
C ASP A 181 -9.82 10.21 -12.65
N GLY A 182 -10.20 9.16 -11.95
CA GLY A 182 -10.53 7.90 -12.62
C GLY A 182 -11.31 6.94 -11.75
N LYS A 183 -11.81 5.90 -12.41
CA LYS A 183 -12.47 4.76 -11.78
C LYS A 183 -11.53 3.57 -11.79
N TYR A 184 -11.29 3.00 -10.63
CA TYR A 184 -10.37 1.90 -10.41
C TYR A 184 -11.06 0.73 -9.71
N ASP A 185 -10.80 -0.48 -10.19
CA ASP A 185 -11.39 -1.71 -9.66
C ASP A 185 -10.48 -2.35 -8.61
N GLY A 186 -11.08 -2.92 -7.56
CA GLY A 186 -10.43 -3.63 -6.47
C GLY A 186 -10.89 -3.15 -5.10
N LYS A 187 -10.17 -3.56 -4.05
CA LYS A 187 -10.31 -2.98 -2.71
C LYS A 187 -9.86 -1.53 -2.72
N VAL A 188 -10.24 -0.76 -1.72
CA VAL A 188 -9.93 0.69 -1.65
C VAL A 188 -8.43 0.97 -1.78
N ASP A 189 -7.58 0.23 -1.06
CA ASP A 189 -6.12 0.40 -1.14
C ASP A 189 -5.55 0.03 -2.52
N ASP A 190 -6.07 -1.04 -3.16
CA ASP A 190 -5.65 -1.46 -4.50
C ASP A 190 -6.05 -0.42 -5.56
N ALA A 191 -7.28 0.09 -5.45
CA ALA A 191 -7.80 1.12 -6.35
C ALA A 191 -7.01 2.42 -6.19
N ALA A 192 -6.77 2.85 -4.95
CA ALA A 192 -5.93 4.02 -4.65
C ALA A 192 -4.50 3.83 -5.17
N GLY A 193 -3.91 2.64 -4.94
CA GLY A 193 -2.58 2.32 -5.45
C GLY A 193 -2.48 2.41 -6.98
N LYS A 194 -3.46 1.88 -7.73
CA LYS A 194 -3.49 1.99 -9.19
C LYS A 194 -3.61 3.44 -9.66
N ALA A 195 -4.44 4.24 -8.97
CA ALA A 195 -4.56 5.66 -9.26
C ALA A 195 -3.22 6.40 -9.07
N LEU A 196 -2.52 6.10 -7.97
CA LEU A 196 -1.21 6.68 -7.70
C LEU A 196 -0.11 6.20 -8.67
N ASP A 197 -0.17 4.95 -9.16
CA ASP A 197 0.74 4.48 -10.21
C ASP A 197 0.59 5.29 -11.49
N ASP A 198 -0.65 5.65 -11.88
CA ASP A 198 -0.91 6.53 -13.02
C ASP A 198 -0.34 7.93 -12.77
N GLY A 199 -0.58 8.51 -11.59
CA GLY A 199 -0.03 9.80 -11.19
C GLY A 199 1.51 9.81 -11.17
N CYS A 200 2.14 8.77 -10.62
CA CYS A 200 3.60 8.63 -10.60
C CYS A 200 4.19 8.56 -12.02
N ARG A 201 3.50 7.89 -12.95
CA ARG A 201 3.90 7.84 -14.36
C ARG A 201 3.89 9.23 -15.01
N ASP A 202 2.90 10.05 -14.66
CA ASP A 202 2.82 11.43 -15.17
C ASP A 202 3.86 12.34 -14.49
N VAL A 203 4.16 12.15 -13.22
CA VAL A 203 5.30 12.81 -12.53
C VAL A 203 6.60 12.51 -13.28
N LEU A 204 6.88 11.24 -13.64
CA LEU A 204 8.09 10.86 -14.37
C LEU A 204 8.17 11.46 -15.78
N LYS A 205 7.03 11.66 -16.46
CA LYS A 205 6.98 12.40 -17.75
C LYS A 205 7.36 13.87 -17.58
N GLY A 206 6.92 14.50 -16.49
CA GLY A 206 7.24 15.90 -16.17
C GLY A 206 8.70 16.15 -15.75
N LEU A 207 9.47 15.09 -15.46
CA LEU A 207 10.90 15.17 -15.16
C LEU A 207 11.81 15.13 -16.40
N ARG A 208 11.28 14.70 -17.54
CA ARG A 208 11.98 14.65 -18.83
C ARG A 208 11.93 16.02 -19.51
#